data_e38a533645fa94c87c928e44417e1de7
#
_entry.id   e38a533645fa94c87c928e44417e1de7
#
_cell.length_a   1.000
_cell.length_b   1.000
_cell.length_c   1.000
_cell.angle_alpha   90.00
_cell.angle_beta   90.00
_cell.angle_gamma   90.00
#
_symmetry.space_group_name_H-M   'P 1'
#
loop_
_entity.id
_entity.type
_entity.pdbx_description
1 polymer ?
#
loop_
_entity_poly.entity_id
_entity_poly.type
_entity_poly.pdbx_seq_one_letter_code
_entity_poly.pdbx_strand_id
1 'polypeptide(L)'
;VGRLALIIVLTLSIVTMAAVQGYTGTLVDEKTADQSVGSDLQITFTQAITEEVAISIVTDTYNSLPTSKKTLNSLTIEATQIQKFYANPAGDDENYIEVWVIPDESQDILLWDNQALPKASLDEAFNLIGQSGFMTHGDSAQESLRLRDRDTLMMNQTNFITGEIKQMSLTTIGKHNWVPGFVASSSDNVIFIGEQTWIDWLDGAAPDNTNIRSTIWFFDLGDDKELRKGEILKDIGLTLSTNSAISEVLDWKSAHEYVEKNGGLVYGTPGLLSLQFIVSAVAAVASSFVFLSLVLSQRRKELSILQAIGASPNQVMRLVLFEILSITIVSMILGGILGVGITYIFNDMFNIFGIIFQAFGGSTNEIRRELVWPIIELIKVGLVVLSTVVIALFFTTRKAIGADLATVLKGE
;
A
#
# COMPACT_ATOMS: atom_id res chain seq x y z
N VAL A 1 -10.82 -33.88 21.91
CA VAL A 1 -10.82 -32.48 22.29
C VAL A 1 -9.55 -31.77 21.78
N GLY A 2 -8.32 -32.23 22.10
CA GLY A 2 -7.07 -31.60 21.66
C GLY A 2 -6.90 -31.48 20.14
N ARG A 3 -7.35 -32.44 19.35
CA ARG A 3 -7.31 -32.38 17.88
C ARG A 3 -8.22 -31.29 17.31
N LEU A 4 -9.38 -31.04 17.92
CA LEU A 4 -10.26 -29.91 17.53
C LEU A 4 -9.57 -28.58 17.77
N ALA A 5 -9.03 -28.42 18.99
CA ALA A 5 -8.30 -27.19 19.33
C ALA A 5 -7.18 -26.90 18.32
N LEU A 6 -6.39 -27.91 17.97
CA LEU A 6 -5.28 -27.79 17.02
C LEU A 6 -5.75 -27.39 15.61
N ILE A 7 -6.85 -28.02 15.13
CA ILE A 7 -7.41 -27.66 13.81
C ILE A 7 -7.90 -26.21 13.81
N ILE A 8 -8.62 -25.78 14.83
CA ILE A 8 -9.12 -24.39 14.94
C ILE A 8 -7.94 -23.41 15.02
N VAL A 9 -6.92 -23.72 15.82
CA VAL A 9 -5.71 -22.89 15.93
C VAL A 9 -5.03 -22.73 14.58
N LEU A 10 -4.74 -23.83 13.88
CA LEU A 10 -4.06 -23.81 12.59
C LEU A 10 -4.88 -23.09 11.51
N THR A 11 -6.16 -23.42 11.39
CA THR A 11 -7.01 -22.78 10.37
C THR A 11 -7.16 -21.28 10.62
N LEU A 12 -7.35 -20.87 11.87
CA LEU A 12 -7.48 -19.44 12.18
C LEU A 12 -6.15 -18.67 12.01
N SER A 13 -5.01 -19.33 12.29
CA SER A 13 -3.69 -18.75 12.02
C SER A 13 -3.50 -18.48 10.53
N ILE A 14 -3.87 -19.44 9.68
CA ILE A 14 -3.80 -19.28 8.21
C ILE A 14 -4.76 -18.20 7.72
N VAL A 15 -5.99 -18.17 8.27
CA VAL A 15 -6.99 -17.14 7.93
C VAL A 15 -6.48 -15.75 8.29
N THR A 16 -5.90 -15.58 9.49
CA THR A 16 -5.33 -14.31 9.95
C THR A 16 -4.20 -13.88 9.03
N MET A 17 -3.26 -14.77 8.74
CA MET A 17 -2.15 -14.48 7.83
C MET A 17 -2.66 -14.10 6.44
N ALA A 18 -3.56 -14.86 5.84
CA ALA A 18 -4.08 -14.61 4.51
C ALA A 18 -4.85 -13.28 4.43
N ALA A 19 -5.63 -12.94 5.46
CA ALA A 19 -6.33 -11.66 5.52
C ALA A 19 -5.36 -10.48 5.57
N VAL A 20 -4.42 -10.50 6.53
CA VAL A 20 -3.47 -9.39 6.70
C VAL A 20 -2.58 -9.24 5.47
N GLN A 21 -2.08 -10.33 4.89
CA GLN A 21 -1.26 -10.28 3.69
C GLN A 21 -2.05 -9.80 2.46
N GLY A 22 -3.33 -10.17 2.35
CA GLY A 22 -4.22 -9.68 1.28
C GLY A 22 -4.42 -8.17 1.35
N TYR A 23 -4.78 -7.64 2.52
CA TYR A 23 -4.96 -6.20 2.72
C TYR A 23 -3.65 -5.43 2.58
N THR A 24 -2.54 -5.96 3.09
CA THR A 24 -1.21 -5.38 2.89
C THR A 24 -0.85 -5.32 1.40
N GLY A 25 -1.15 -6.37 0.63
CA GLY A 25 -0.94 -6.40 -0.82
C GLY A 25 -1.73 -5.31 -1.55
N THR A 26 -3.01 -5.14 -1.22
CA THR A 26 -3.85 -4.08 -1.81
C THR A 26 -3.28 -2.68 -1.54
N LEU A 27 -2.79 -2.42 -0.32
CA LEU A 27 -2.15 -1.14 0.00
C LEU A 27 -0.86 -0.93 -0.79
N VAL A 28 -0.05 -1.98 -0.96
CA VAL A 28 1.18 -1.89 -1.77
C VAL A 28 0.85 -1.61 -3.23
N ASP A 29 -0.22 -2.19 -3.78
CA ASP A 29 -0.68 -1.93 -5.13
C ASP A 29 -1.14 -0.46 -5.30
N GLU A 30 -1.89 0.09 -4.33
CA GLU A 30 -2.26 1.52 -4.32
C GLU A 30 -1.02 2.41 -4.25
N LYS A 31 -0.12 2.19 -3.31
CA LYS A 31 1.13 2.95 -3.18
C LYS A 31 2.04 2.84 -4.41
N THR A 32 2.00 1.73 -5.11
CA THR A 32 2.75 1.55 -6.37
C THR A 32 2.15 2.39 -7.49
N ALA A 33 0.82 2.48 -7.56
CA ALA A 33 0.15 3.38 -8.50
C ALA A 33 0.46 4.85 -8.14
N ASP A 34 0.39 5.22 -6.85
CA ASP A 34 0.77 6.55 -6.35
C ASP A 34 2.20 6.91 -6.76
N GLN A 35 3.15 6.00 -6.55
CA GLN A 35 4.54 6.21 -6.95
C GLN A 35 4.71 6.35 -8.46
N SER A 36 3.99 5.55 -9.26
CA SER A 36 4.18 5.50 -10.71
C SER A 36 3.63 6.72 -11.45
N VAL A 37 2.50 7.27 -10.99
CA VAL A 37 1.84 8.44 -11.61
C VAL A 37 2.14 9.73 -10.85
N GLY A 38 2.26 9.65 -9.55
CA GLY A 38 2.62 10.76 -8.66
C GLY A 38 1.46 11.66 -8.24
N SER A 39 0.34 11.64 -8.95
CA SER A 39 -0.88 12.41 -8.69
C SER A 39 -2.07 11.74 -9.35
N ASP A 40 -3.22 12.40 -9.45
CA ASP A 40 -4.37 11.88 -10.20
C ASP A 40 -4.06 11.74 -11.70
N LEU A 41 -3.36 12.74 -12.27
CA LEU A 41 -2.89 12.73 -13.65
C LEU A 41 -1.45 13.25 -13.72
N GLN A 42 -0.63 12.58 -14.52
CA GLN A 42 0.68 13.07 -14.95
C GLN A 42 0.65 13.28 -16.46
N ILE A 43 1.00 14.46 -16.91
CA ILE A 43 0.97 14.84 -18.32
C ILE A 43 2.35 15.33 -18.75
N THR A 44 2.91 14.69 -19.77
CA THR A 44 4.14 15.14 -20.42
C THR A 44 3.76 15.90 -21.70
N PHE A 45 4.04 17.20 -21.72
CA PHE A 45 3.80 18.02 -22.91
C PHE A 45 4.98 17.94 -23.88
N THR A 46 4.71 18.19 -25.16
CA THR A 46 5.75 18.24 -26.22
C THR A 46 6.67 19.45 -26.07
N GLN A 47 6.20 20.49 -25.39
CA GLN A 47 6.95 21.73 -25.11
C GLN A 47 6.62 22.21 -23.71
N ALA A 48 7.54 22.97 -23.12
CA ALA A 48 7.29 23.64 -21.85
C ALA A 48 6.14 24.66 -21.99
N ILE A 49 5.16 24.57 -21.08
CA ILE A 49 4.00 25.45 -21.04
C ILE A 49 3.85 26.05 -19.64
N THR A 50 3.05 27.11 -19.52
CA THR A 50 2.74 27.69 -18.22
C THR A 50 1.66 26.89 -17.50
N GLU A 51 1.59 27.03 -16.18
CA GLU A 51 0.60 26.40 -15.33
C GLU A 51 -0.84 26.70 -15.79
N GLU A 52 -1.14 27.96 -16.08
CA GLU A 52 -2.46 28.38 -16.55
C GLU A 52 -2.91 27.64 -17.81
N VAL A 53 -1.98 27.44 -18.76
CA VAL A 53 -2.24 26.70 -19.99
C VAL A 53 -2.43 25.21 -19.70
N ALA A 54 -1.62 24.65 -18.82
CA ALA A 54 -1.73 23.27 -18.42
C ALA A 54 -3.08 22.98 -17.76
N ILE A 55 -3.49 23.79 -16.79
CA ILE A 55 -4.80 23.69 -16.10
C ILE A 55 -5.95 23.88 -17.10
N SER A 56 -5.85 24.83 -18.04
CA SER A 56 -6.91 25.08 -19.03
C SER A 56 -7.15 23.87 -19.93
N ILE A 57 -6.08 23.19 -20.36
CA ILE A 57 -6.18 21.98 -21.21
C ILE A 57 -6.92 20.85 -20.48
N VAL A 58 -6.62 20.62 -19.21
CA VAL A 58 -7.29 19.58 -18.41
C VAL A 58 -8.75 19.98 -18.15
N THR A 59 -9.02 21.24 -17.81
CA THR A 59 -10.37 21.77 -17.58
C THR A 59 -11.24 21.66 -18.81
N ASP A 60 -10.72 22.05 -19.98
CA ASP A 60 -11.45 21.99 -21.25
C ASP A 60 -11.74 20.54 -21.65
N THR A 61 -10.77 19.64 -21.40
CA THR A 61 -10.94 18.21 -21.63
C THR A 61 -12.06 17.65 -20.77
N TYR A 62 -12.06 17.94 -19.46
CA TYR A 62 -13.14 17.54 -18.56
C TYR A 62 -14.49 18.09 -19.02
N ASN A 63 -14.53 19.37 -19.39
CA ASN A 63 -15.76 20.02 -19.86
C ASN A 63 -16.31 19.44 -21.18
N SER A 64 -15.45 18.88 -22.01
CA SER A 64 -15.82 18.20 -23.26
C SER A 64 -16.44 16.81 -23.07
N LEU A 65 -16.25 16.18 -21.90
CA LEU A 65 -16.79 14.87 -21.62
C LEU A 65 -18.32 14.88 -21.56
N PRO A 66 -19.00 13.79 -21.97
CA PRO A 66 -20.46 13.66 -21.84
C PRO A 66 -20.92 13.81 -20.39
N THR A 67 -22.05 14.47 -20.17
CA THR A 67 -22.62 14.71 -18.83
C THR A 67 -22.84 13.39 -18.05
N SER A 68 -23.12 12.29 -18.74
CA SER A 68 -23.31 10.96 -18.14
C SER A 68 -22.02 10.38 -17.52
N LYS A 69 -20.87 10.90 -17.91
CA LYS A 69 -19.54 10.48 -17.38
C LYS A 69 -19.04 11.41 -16.29
N LYS A 70 -19.59 12.59 -16.16
CA LYS A 70 -19.19 13.57 -15.14
C LYS A 70 -19.77 13.18 -13.79
N THR A 71 -18.92 12.94 -12.82
CA THR A 71 -19.31 12.65 -11.44
C THR A 71 -19.49 13.92 -10.62
N LEU A 72 -18.82 15.01 -10.99
CA LEU A 72 -18.81 16.29 -10.31
C LEU A 72 -19.30 17.40 -11.25
N ASN A 73 -19.93 18.42 -10.68
CA ASN A 73 -20.37 19.60 -11.45
C ASN A 73 -19.19 20.50 -11.83
N SER A 74 -18.13 20.52 -11.02
CA SER A 74 -16.88 21.25 -11.27
C SER A 74 -15.71 20.50 -10.63
N LEU A 75 -14.54 20.53 -11.26
CA LEU A 75 -13.30 20.08 -10.68
C LEU A 75 -12.55 21.28 -10.09
N THR A 76 -11.93 21.07 -8.94
CA THR A 76 -10.87 21.95 -8.44
C THR A 76 -9.58 21.33 -8.93
N ILE A 77 -8.89 21.99 -9.85
CA ILE A 77 -7.66 21.49 -10.45
C ILE A 77 -6.50 22.28 -9.88
N GLU A 78 -5.60 21.58 -9.22
CA GLU A 78 -4.32 22.09 -8.78
C GLU A 78 -3.23 21.40 -9.58
N ALA A 79 -2.16 22.13 -9.91
CA ALA A 79 -1.09 21.59 -10.74
C ALA A 79 0.27 21.99 -10.16
N THR A 80 1.24 21.11 -10.29
CA THR A 80 2.63 21.39 -9.90
C THR A 80 3.62 20.81 -10.90
N GLN A 81 4.83 21.34 -10.88
CA GLN A 81 5.91 20.91 -11.76
C GLN A 81 7.23 20.88 -11.02
N ILE A 82 7.98 19.80 -11.15
CA ILE A 82 9.33 19.69 -10.59
C ILE A 82 10.33 20.28 -11.59
N GLN A 83 10.97 21.39 -11.21
CA GLN A 83 12.03 22.02 -12.00
C GLN A 83 13.35 21.29 -11.79
N LYS A 84 14.18 21.28 -12.83
CA LYS A 84 15.46 20.57 -12.83
C LYS A 84 16.56 21.43 -13.40
N PHE A 85 17.76 21.33 -12.83
CA PHE A 85 18.97 21.95 -13.37
C PHE A 85 20.21 21.15 -12.93
N TYR A 86 21.38 21.50 -13.48
CA TYR A 86 22.65 20.89 -13.09
C TYR A 86 23.47 21.85 -12.22
N ALA A 87 24.12 21.28 -11.21
CA ALA A 87 25.10 21.95 -10.38
C ALA A 87 26.30 21.04 -10.12
N ASN A 88 27.42 21.59 -9.68
CA ASN A 88 28.62 20.84 -9.35
C ASN A 88 29.14 21.25 -7.97
N PRO A 89 29.85 20.38 -7.24
CA PRO A 89 30.51 20.76 -6.01
C PRO A 89 31.58 21.84 -6.28
N ALA A 90 31.73 22.78 -5.35
CA ALA A 90 32.74 23.82 -5.49
C ALA A 90 34.15 23.18 -5.50
N GLY A 91 34.90 23.46 -6.56
CA GLY A 91 36.24 22.88 -6.77
C GLY A 91 36.28 21.55 -7.52
N ASP A 92 35.13 21.08 -8.01
CA ASP A 92 35.01 19.92 -8.90
C ASP A 92 34.14 20.27 -10.11
N ASP A 93 34.77 20.80 -11.13
CA ASP A 93 34.09 21.31 -12.33
C ASP A 93 33.68 20.19 -13.32
N GLU A 94 34.07 18.94 -13.06
CA GLU A 94 33.78 17.80 -13.92
C GLU A 94 32.58 16.98 -13.43
N ASN A 95 32.26 17.06 -12.13
CA ASN A 95 31.23 16.24 -11.51
C ASN A 95 29.89 16.99 -11.39
N TYR A 96 29.09 16.95 -12.45
CA TYR A 96 27.75 17.54 -12.44
C TYR A 96 26.72 16.60 -11.85
N ILE A 97 25.85 17.15 -10.99
CA ILE A 97 24.71 16.45 -10.42
C ILE A 97 23.42 17.17 -10.80
N GLU A 98 22.38 16.41 -11.03
CA GLU A 98 21.05 16.95 -11.29
C GLU A 98 20.40 17.40 -9.98
N VAL A 99 19.86 18.61 -10.00
CA VAL A 99 19.15 19.21 -8.86
C VAL A 99 17.67 19.32 -9.22
N TRP A 100 16.83 18.77 -8.36
CA TRP A 100 15.38 18.84 -8.49
C TRP A 100 14.84 19.80 -7.43
N VAL A 101 14.02 20.75 -7.88
CA VAL A 101 13.32 21.68 -7.01
C VAL A 101 11.96 21.08 -6.68
N ILE A 102 11.73 20.85 -5.40
CA ILE A 102 10.46 20.35 -4.87
C ILE A 102 9.66 21.57 -4.41
N PRO A 103 8.61 21.98 -5.14
CA PRO A 103 7.76 23.09 -4.75
C PRO A 103 6.99 22.79 -3.47
N ASP A 104 6.65 23.81 -2.68
CA ASP A 104 5.92 23.64 -1.43
C ASP A 104 4.52 23.02 -1.66
N GLU A 105 3.83 23.45 -2.72
CA GLU A 105 2.52 22.89 -3.10
C GLU A 105 2.58 21.42 -3.50
N SER A 106 3.75 20.90 -3.85
CA SER A 106 3.90 19.48 -4.19
C SER A 106 3.61 18.55 -3.02
N GLN A 107 3.65 19.03 -1.78
CA GLN A 107 3.28 18.25 -0.60
C GLN A 107 1.81 17.79 -0.67
N ASP A 108 0.92 18.65 -1.16
CA ASP A 108 -0.52 18.38 -1.22
C ASP A 108 -0.93 17.76 -2.57
N ILE A 109 -0.27 18.13 -3.66
CA ILE A 109 -0.61 17.68 -5.02
C ILE A 109 -0.06 16.29 -5.34
N LEU A 110 1.18 15.98 -4.88
CA LEU A 110 1.81 14.70 -5.13
C LEU A 110 1.46 13.66 -4.06
N LEU A 111 1.32 12.42 -4.49
CA LEU A 111 0.94 11.28 -3.65
C LEU A 111 2.17 10.72 -2.93
N TRP A 112 2.69 11.47 -1.98
CA TRP A 112 3.86 11.10 -1.20
C TRP A 112 3.59 9.93 -0.25
N ASP A 113 4.54 9.02 -0.17
CA ASP A 113 4.62 8.03 0.91
C ASP A 113 5.66 8.46 1.95
N ASN A 114 5.44 8.14 3.23
CA ASN A 114 6.38 8.44 4.30
C ASN A 114 7.78 7.85 4.10
N GLN A 115 7.91 6.85 3.23
CA GLN A 115 9.18 6.22 2.90
C GLN A 115 9.96 6.97 1.80
N ALA A 116 9.35 7.93 1.13
CA ALA A 116 9.96 8.64 0.00
C ALA A 116 11.08 9.59 0.42
N LEU A 117 10.88 10.32 1.50
CA LEU A 117 11.79 11.32 2.03
C LEU A 117 12.42 10.89 3.36
N PRO A 118 13.63 11.41 3.69
CA PRO A 118 14.27 11.11 4.97
C PRO A 118 13.51 11.83 6.08
N LYS A 119 13.12 11.21 7.09
CA LYS A 119 12.59 11.64 8.38
C LYS A 119 11.42 10.75 8.82
N ALA A 120 10.95 10.98 10.05
CA ALA A 120 9.86 10.19 10.62
C ALA A 120 8.48 10.51 10.00
N SER A 121 8.32 11.72 9.45
CA SER A 121 7.10 12.14 8.77
C SER A 121 7.41 13.03 7.56
N LEU A 122 6.48 13.06 6.61
CA LEU A 122 6.56 13.96 5.44
C LEU A 122 6.59 15.42 5.87
N ASP A 123 5.74 15.82 6.82
CA ASP A 123 5.69 17.20 7.32
C ASP A 123 7.04 17.66 7.89
N GLU A 124 7.75 16.80 8.61
CA GLU A 124 9.10 17.11 9.11
C GLU A 124 10.08 17.27 7.95
N ALA A 125 10.02 16.39 6.95
CA ALA A 125 10.89 16.48 5.78
C ALA A 125 10.63 17.75 4.97
N PHE A 126 9.37 18.06 4.66
CA PHE A 126 8.98 19.27 3.92
C PHE A 126 9.32 20.55 4.68
N ASN A 127 9.08 20.59 5.99
CA ASN A 127 9.48 21.73 6.83
C ASN A 127 10.98 22.01 6.81
N LEU A 128 11.81 20.98 6.66
CA LEU A 128 13.26 21.14 6.57
C LEU A 128 13.70 21.50 5.14
N ILE A 129 13.19 20.80 4.13
CA ILE A 129 13.51 21.08 2.71
C ILE A 129 13.03 22.48 2.31
N GLY A 130 11.88 22.92 2.80
CA GLY A 130 11.33 24.27 2.54
C GLY A 130 12.17 25.41 3.14
N GLN A 131 13.11 25.11 4.07
CA GLN A 131 14.05 26.11 4.55
C GLN A 131 15.23 26.24 3.60
N SER A 132 15.70 27.50 3.41
CA SER A 132 16.84 27.78 2.54
C SER A 132 18.12 27.08 3.00
N GLY A 133 18.84 26.50 2.03
CA GLY A 133 20.12 25.85 2.28
C GLY A 133 20.04 24.39 2.73
N PHE A 134 18.86 23.74 2.69
CA PHE A 134 18.73 22.32 2.97
C PHE A 134 18.52 21.50 1.69
N MET A 135 19.01 20.25 1.71
CA MET A 135 18.87 19.30 0.61
C MET A 135 18.68 17.88 1.11
N THR A 136 18.10 17.02 0.24
CA THR A 136 18.22 15.56 0.34
C THR A 136 19.05 15.03 -0.82
N HIS A 137 19.50 13.79 -0.73
CA HIS A 137 20.32 13.14 -1.78
C HIS A 137 19.89 11.71 -2.02
N GLY A 138 20.05 11.21 -3.25
CA GLY A 138 19.95 9.80 -3.58
C GLY A 138 21.21 9.00 -3.20
N ASP A 139 21.18 7.68 -3.37
CA ASP A 139 22.30 6.79 -3.03
C ASP A 139 23.55 7.08 -3.86
N SER A 140 23.41 7.14 -5.18
CA SER A 140 24.53 7.40 -6.08
C SER A 140 25.05 8.83 -5.90
N ALA A 141 24.17 9.80 -5.58
CA ALA A 141 24.59 11.16 -5.24
C ALA A 141 25.39 11.21 -3.94
N GLN A 142 25.03 10.42 -2.93
CA GLN A 142 25.78 10.31 -1.69
C GLN A 142 27.21 9.84 -1.95
N GLU A 143 27.38 8.80 -2.77
CA GLU A 143 28.69 8.25 -3.10
C GLU A 143 29.53 9.24 -3.91
N SER A 144 28.97 9.83 -4.97
CA SER A 144 29.67 10.75 -5.87
C SER A 144 30.10 12.04 -5.18
N LEU A 145 29.26 12.57 -4.29
CA LEU A 145 29.52 13.77 -3.50
C LEU A 145 30.25 13.48 -2.18
N ARG A 146 30.46 12.21 -1.82
CA ARG A 146 31.07 11.73 -0.57
C ARG A 146 30.41 12.30 0.69
N LEU A 147 29.07 12.41 0.66
CA LEU A 147 28.29 12.98 1.74
C LEU A 147 28.17 12.03 2.93
N ARG A 148 28.17 12.61 4.12
CA ARG A 148 27.80 11.97 5.39
C ARG A 148 26.54 12.65 5.93
N ASP A 149 25.92 12.03 6.90
CA ASP A 149 24.76 12.62 7.57
C ASP A 149 25.07 14.02 8.11
N ARG A 150 24.24 15.00 7.71
CA ARG A 150 24.37 16.43 8.08
C ARG A 150 25.64 17.13 7.56
N ASP A 151 26.26 16.60 6.54
CA ASP A 151 27.34 17.33 5.87
C ASP A 151 26.78 18.55 5.15
N THR A 152 27.61 19.58 5.09
CA THR A 152 27.34 20.80 4.35
C THR A 152 28.28 20.86 3.15
N LEU A 153 27.73 21.06 1.96
CA LEU A 153 28.46 21.11 0.72
C LEU A 153 28.22 22.46 0.02
N MET A 154 29.30 23.06 -0.47
CA MET A 154 29.18 24.23 -1.33
C MET A 154 28.95 23.78 -2.77
N MET A 155 27.85 24.19 -3.36
CA MET A 155 27.47 23.86 -4.74
C MET A 155 27.56 25.11 -5.63
N ASN A 156 28.02 24.89 -6.85
CA ASN A 156 28.13 25.90 -7.90
C ASN A 156 27.09 25.60 -8.97
N GLN A 157 26.40 26.61 -9.41
CA GLN A 157 25.66 26.62 -10.66
C GLN A 157 26.36 27.57 -11.60
N THR A 158 26.81 27.10 -12.76
CA THR A 158 27.52 27.89 -13.76
C THR A 158 26.58 28.17 -14.91
N ASN A 159 26.41 29.44 -15.24
CA ASN A 159 25.77 29.88 -16.48
C ASN A 159 26.79 29.70 -17.63
N PHE A 160 26.60 28.72 -18.49
CA PHE A 160 27.52 28.41 -19.59
C PHE A 160 27.52 29.46 -20.70
N ILE A 161 26.55 30.41 -20.71
CA ILE A 161 26.47 31.50 -21.69
C ILE A 161 27.27 32.70 -21.19
N THR A 162 27.07 33.09 -19.92
CA THR A 162 27.69 34.30 -19.32
C THR A 162 28.98 33.97 -18.57
N GLY A 163 29.22 32.73 -18.19
CA GLY A 163 30.30 32.31 -17.31
C GLY A 163 30.10 32.71 -15.84
N GLU A 164 28.93 33.21 -15.48
CA GLU A 164 28.60 33.57 -14.10
C GLU A 164 28.43 32.32 -13.25
N ILE A 165 29.02 32.33 -12.04
CA ILE A 165 28.89 31.22 -11.07
C ILE A 165 28.11 31.75 -9.88
N LYS A 166 26.97 31.09 -9.59
CA LYS A 166 26.20 31.27 -8.36
C LYS A 166 26.48 30.13 -7.39
N GLN A 167 26.86 30.48 -6.18
CA GLN A 167 27.19 29.48 -5.15
C GLN A 167 26.12 29.43 -4.07
N MET A 168 25.86 28.20 -3.60
CA MET A 168 24.96 27.94 -2.47
C MET A 168 25.55 26.90 -1.53
N SER A 169 25.43 27.14 -0.23
CA SER A 169 25.81 26.17 0.80
C SER A 169 24.59 25.31 1.11
N LEU A 170 24.68 24.00 0.86
CA LEU A 170 23.60 23.05 1.05
C LEU A 170 23.94 22.06 2.16
N THR A 171 23.05 21.92 3.14
CA THR A 171 23.18 20.97 4.25
C THR A 171 22.24 19.79 4.04
N THR A 172 22.77 18.57 3.99
CA THR A 172 21.91 17.40 3.80
C THR A 172 21.11 17.07 5.06
N ILE A 173 19.83 16.78 4.87
CA ILE A 173 18.93 16.26 5.92
C ILE A 173 18.81 14.73 5.89
N GLY A 174 19.38 14.08 4.88
CA GLY A 174 19.41 12.63 4.74
C GLY A 174 19.11 12.16 3.33
N LYS A 175 19.01 10.84 3.18
CA LYS A 175 18.77 10.16 1.91
C LYS A 175 17.27 10.13 1.57
N HIS A 176 16.92 10.52 0.34
CA HIS A 176 15.58 10.24 -0.22
C HIS A 176 15.60 8.92 -1.01
N ASN A 177 14.42 8.33 -1.18
CA ASN A 177 14.26 7.09 -1.94
C ASN A 177 13.67 7.34 -3.33
N TRP A 178 12.65 8.19 -3.46
CA TRP A 178 12.00 8.52 -4.75
C TRP A 178 11.19 9.82 -4.67
N VAL A 179 10.76 10.30 -5.83
CA VAL A 179 9.71 11.31 -6.00
C VAL A 179 8.50 10.64 -6.66
N PRO A 180 7.26 10.85 -6.20
CA PRO A 180 6.07 10.36 -6.88
C PRO A 180 6.04 10.79 -8.35
N GLY A 181 5.64 9.89 -9.25
CA GLY A 181 5.60 10.12 -10.69
C GLY A 181 6.92 9.96 -11.42
N PHE A 182 7.99 9.58 -10.72
CA PHE A 182 9.28 9.26 -11.34
C PHE A 182 9.73 7.85 -10.97
N VAL A 183 10.45 7.22 -11.90
CA VAL A 183 11.09 5.94 -11.61
C VAL A 183 12.14 6.18 -10.52
N ALA A 184 12.15 5.36 -9.47
CA ALA A 184 13.01 5.60 -8.32
C ALA A 184 14.50 5.63 -8.69
N SER A 185 14.95 4.80 -9.62
CA SER A 185 16.33 4.85 -10.14
C SER A 185 16.69 6.19 -10.81
N SER A 186 15.72 6.99 -11.25
CA SER A 186 15.99 8.31 -11.82
C SER A 186 16.38 9.34 -10.77
N SER A 187 16.07 9.11 -9.50
CA SER A 187 16.40 9.99 -8.38
C SER A 187 17.69 9.59 -7.64
N ASP A 188 18.34 8.49 -8.00
CA ASP A 188 19.53 7.99 -7.30
C ASP A 188 20.73 8.95 -7.37
N ASN A 189 20.97 9.56 -8.53
CA ASN A 189 22.07 10.53 -8.73
C ASN A 189 21.56 11.97 -8.76
N VAL A 190 20.69 12.33 -7.85
CA VAL A 190 20.00 13.61 -7.78
C VAL A 190 20.05 14.15 -6.37
N ILE A 191 20.03 15.48 -6.24
CA ILE A 191 19.75 16.15 -4.97
C ILE A 191 18.41 16.87 -5.07
N PHE A 192 17.62 16.88 -3.99
CA PHE A 192 16.38 17.66 -3.89
C PHE A 192 16.61 18.87 -3.02
N ILE A 193 16.10 20.02 -3.46
CA ILE A 193 16.05 21.26 -2.72
C ILE A 193 14.62 21.78 -2.71
N GLY A 194 14.27 22.59 -1.70
CA GLY A 194 12.98 23.28 -1.68
C GLY A 194 12.99 24.56 -2.51
N GLU A 195 11.81 25.11 -2.72
CA GLU A 195 11.59 26.33 -3.50
C GLU A 195 12.34 27.53 -2.92
N GLN A 196 12.39 27.69 -1.59
CA GLN A 196 13.11 28.80 -0.98
C GLN A 196 14.63 28.74 -1.26
N THR A 197 15.23 27.56 -1.26
CA THR A 197 16.64 27.37 -1.65
C THR A 197 16.86 27.76 -3.12
N TRP A 198 15.92 27.40 -4.00
CA TRP A 198 15.97 27.76 -5.42
C TRP A 198 15.86 29.26 -5.64
N ILE A 199 14.92 29.92 -4.93
CA ILE A 199 14.78 31.39 -4.96
C ILE A 199 16.07 32.06 -4.51
N ASP A 200 16.65 31.65 -3.38
CA ASP A 200 17.84 32.26 -2.81
C ASP A 200 19.11 32.00 -3.66
N TRP A 201 19.16 30.85 -4.33
CA TRP A 201 20.31 30.48 -5.17
C TRP A 201 20.25 31.08 -6.57
N LEU A 202 19.09 30.98 -7.24
CA LEU A 202 18.94 31.29 -8.66
C LEU A 202 17.82 32.31 -8.96
N ASP A 203 17.38 33.07 -7.97
CA ASP A 203 16.30 34.04 -8.10
C ASP A 203 14.98 33.41 -8.59
N GLY A 204 14.77 32.12 -8.32
CA GLY A 204 13.59 31.37 -8.75
C GLY A 204 13.53 31.09 -10.26
N ALA A 205 14.63 31.30 -10.98
CA ALA A 205 14.68 31.06 -12.42
C ALA A 205 15.46 29.81 -12.77
N ALA A 206 14.92 28.99 -13.68
CA ALA A 206 15.71 27.92 -14.27
C ALA A 206 16.87 28.53 -15.09
N PRO A 207 18.11 28.02 -14.90
CA PRO A 207 19.26 28.55 -15.66
C PRO A 207 19.04 28.42 -17.16
N ASP A 208 19.22 29.51 -17.91
CA ASP A 208 18.99 29.58 -19.37
C ASP A 208 19.84 28.57 -20.16
N ASN A 209 20.95 28.13 -19.58
CA ASN A 209 21.94 27.25 -20.21
C ASN A 209 21.68 25.76 -20.05
N THR A 210 20.67 25.33 -19.29
CA THR A 210 20.48 23.90 -18.98
C THR A 210 19.61 23.17 -19.99
N ASN A 211 18.84 23.84 -20.82
CA ASN A 211 17.80 23.28 -21.69
C ASN A 211 16.82 22.31 -20.99
N ILE A 212 16.93 22.19 -19.66
CA ILE A 212 16.08 21.36 -18.85
C ILE A 212 14.88 22.20 -18.41
N ARG A 213 13.95 22.39 -19.34
CA ARG A 213 12.62 22.87 -18.97
C ARG A 213 11.79 21.63 -18.72
N SER A 214 11.26 21.51 -17.51
CA SER A 214 10.34 20.43 -17.23
C SER A 214 9.12 20.55 -18.16
N THR A 215 8.75 19.44 -18.77
CA THR A 215 7.55 19.31 -19.60
C THR A 215 6.50 18.45 -18.92
N ILE A 216 6.81 17.95 -17.72
CA ILE A 216 5.96 17.06 -16.93
C ILE A 216 5.20 17.88 -15.91
N TRP A 217 3.88 17.77 -15.95
CA TRP A 217 2.96 18.38 -15.01
C TRP A 217 2.18 17.32 -14.26
N PHE A 218 1.96 17.57 -12.98
CA PHE A 218 1.17 16.77 -12.07
C PHE A 218 -0.10 17.51 -11.71
N PHE A 219 -1.23 16.81 -11.71
CA PHE A 219 -2.54 17.42 -11.46
C PHE A 219 -3.27 16.64 -10.37
N ASP A 220 -3.70 17.37 -9.35
CA ASP A 220 -4.73 16.93 -8.42
C ASP A 220 -6.08 17.49 -8.91
N LEU A 221 -7.06 16.62 -9.06
CA LEU A 221 -8.40 16.96 -9.54
C LEU A 221 -9.41 17.15 -8.40
N GLY A 222 -8.92 17.21 -7.18
CA GLY A 222 -9.67 17.40 -5.96
C GLY A 222 -9.74 16.18 -5.07
N ASP A 223 -10.03 16.42 -3.80
CA ASP A 223 -9.96 15.45 -2.69
C ASP A 223 -11.08 14.37 -2.73
N ASP A 224 -11.64 14.11 -3.91
CA ASP A 224 -12.73 13.16 -4.05
C ASP A 224 -12.22 11.74 -4.37
N LYS A 225 -12.14 10.91 -3.31
CA LYS A 225 -11.83 9.48 -3.46
C LYS A 225 -12.74 8.74 -4.46
N GLU A 226 -13.90 9.30 -4.80
CA GLU A 226 -14.80 8.76 -5.82
C GLU A 226 -14.21 8.91 -7.23
N LEU A 227 -13.39 9.95 -7.50
CA LEU A 227 -12.70 10.12 -8.77
C LEU A 227 -11.77 8.93 -9.06
N ARG A 228 -11.00 8.47 -8.06
CA ARG A 228 -10.09 7.32 -8.21
C ARG A 228 -10.82 5.98 -8.30
N LYS A 229 -12.02 5.88 -7.71
CA LYS A 229 -12.87 4.66 -7.82
C LYS A 229 -13.58 4.57 -9.16
N GLY A 230 -13.95 5.70 -9.76
CA GLY A 230 -14.66 5.78 -11.04
C GLY A 230 -13.73 5.62 -12.26
N GLU A 231 -14.34 5.61 -13.43
CA GLU A 231 -13.62 5.53 -14.73
C GLU A 231 -13.24 6.92 -15.28
N ILE A 232 -13.58 8.01 -14.57
CA ILE A 232 -13.45 9.36 -15.10
C ILE A 232 -12.01 9.78 -15.35
N LEU A 233 -11.07 9.40 -14.49
CA LEU A 233 -9.64 9.67 -14.69
C LEU A 233 -9.14 9.05 -15.98
N LYS A 234 -9.55 7.82 -16.24
CA LYS A 234 -9.23 7.09 -17.47
C LYS A 234 -9.85 7.73 -18.71
N ASP A 235 -11.10 8.18 -18.63
CA ASP A 235 -11.75 8.89 -19.73
C ASP A 235 -11.07 10.23 -20.03
N ILE A 236 -10.64 10.98 -19.01
CA ILE A 236 -9.85 12.20 -19.16
C ILE A 236 -8.50 11.86 -19.80
N GLY A 237 -7.78 10.88 -19.28
CA GLY A 237 -6.47 10.45 -19.80
C GLY A 237 -6.54 10.01 -21.26
N LEU A 238 -7.54 9.22 -21.63
CA LEU A 238 -7.78 8.80 -23.03
C LEU A 238 -8.09 9.99 -23.94
N THR A 239 -8.86 10.97 -23.47
CA THR A 239 -9.17 12.15 -24.28
C THR A 239 -7.96 13.04 -24.44
N LEU A 240 -7.18 13.26 -23.37
CA LEU A 240 -5.93 14.02 -23.39
C LEU A 240 -4.89 13.41 -24.32
N SER A 241 -4.79 12.09 -24.36
CA SER A 241 -3.82 11.39 -25.24
C SER A 241 -4.06 11.59 -26.72
N THR A 242 -5.22 12.12 -27.12
CA THR A 242 -5.52 12.50 -28.51
C THR A 242 -5.02 13.91 -28.88
N ASN A 243 -4.57 14.70 -27.91
CA ASN A 243 -4.09 16.07 -28.11
C ASN A 243 -2.62 16.04 -28.58
N SER A 244 -2.36 16.64 -29.73
CA SER A 244 -1.01 16.70 -30.33
C SER A 244 0.03 17.50 -29.53
N ALA A 245 -0.40 18.34 -28.58
CA ALA A 245 0.48 19.06 -27.68
C ALA A 245 0.99 18.19 -26.52
N ILE A 246 0.44 16.98 -26.37
CA ILE A 246 0.76 16.05 -25.29
C ILE A 246 1.54 14.86 -25.85
N SER A 247 2.64 14.54 -25.21
CA SER A 247 3.50 13.41 -25.55
C SER A 247 3.06 12.13 -24.82
N GLU A 248 2.70 12.25 -23.54
CA GLU A 248 2.32 11.13 -22.70
C GLU A 248 1.33 11.56 -21.63
N VAL A 249 0.39 10.69 -21.30
CA VAL A 249 -0.56 10.85 -20.20
C VAL A 249 -0.56 9.58 -19.38
N LEU A 250 -0.33 9.73 -18.08
CA LEU A 250 -0.53 8.67 -17.11
C LEU A 250 -1.68 9.07 -16.18
N ASP A 251 -2.66 8.21 -16.01
CA ASP A 251 -3.74 8.39 -15.05
C ASP A 251 -3.63 7.33 -13.94
N TRP A 252 -3.97 7.74 -12.73
CA TRP A 252 -3.88 6.89 -11.55
C TRP A 252 -4.74 5.62 -11.67
N LYS A 253 -5.93 5.74 -12.28
CA LYS A 253 -6.85 4.59 -12.40
C LYS A 253 -6.29 3.49 -13.30
N SER A 254 -5.76 3.86 -14.47
CA SER A 254 -5.14 2.90 -15.38
C SER A 254 -3.87 2.26 -14.76
N ALA A 255 -3.06 3.07 -14.06
CA ALA A 255 -1.88 2.57 -13.36
C ALA A 255 -2.26 1.57 -12.25
N HIS A 256 -3.25 1.90 -11.44
CA HIS A 256 -3.74 1.02 -10.37
C HIS A 256 -4.30 -0.30 -10.96
N GLU A 257 -5.13 -0.24 -12.00
CA GLU A 257 -5.62 -1.46 -12.67
C GLU A 257 -4.50 -2.30 -13.28
N TYR A 258 -3.47 -1.65 -13.81
CA TYR A 258 -2.31 -2.36 -14.34
C TYR A 258 -1.55 -3.09 -13.24
N VAL A 259 -1.30 -2.43 -12.10
CA VAL A 259 -0.63 -3.04 -10.94
C VAL A 259 -1.48 -4.17 -10.37
N GLU A 260 -2.80 -3.95 -10.18
CA GLU A 260 -3.71 -4.98 -9.69
C GLU A 260 -3.74 -6.23 -10.59
N LYS A 261 -3.72 -6.05 -11.92
CA LYS A 261 -3.72 -7.17 -12.87
C LYS A 261 -2.38 -7.89 -12.98
N ASN A 262 -1.26 -7.17 -12.91
CA ASN A 262 0.06 -7.70 -13.20
C ASN A 262 0.94 -7.91 -11.97
N GLY A 263 0.83 -7.06 -10.95
CA GLY A 263 1.59 -7.16 -9.70
C GLY A 263 1.21 -8.38 -8.88
N GLY A 264 -0.04 -8.78 -9.03
CA GLY A 264 -0.67 -9.79 -8.24
C GLY A 264 -0.21 -11.23 -8.47
N LEU A 265 0.46 -11.57 -9.53
CA LEU A 265 0.86 -12.96 -9.84
C LEU A 265 2.23 -13.35 -9.30
N VAL A 266 3.10 -12.39 -8.96
CA VAL A 266 4.50 -12.67 -8.61
C VAL A 266 4.73 -12.75 -7.10
N TYR A 267 3.97 -12.01 -6.27
CA TYR A 267 4.26 -11.86 -4.84
C TYR A 267 3.08 -12.12 -3.89
N GLY A 268 2.21 -13.07 -4.23
CA GLY A 268 1.05 -13.35 -3.39
C GLY A 268 0.03 -12.23 -3.48
N THR A 269 -0.58 -12.20 -4.63
CA THR A 269 -1.55 -11.20 -5.06
C THR A 269 -2.65 -10.97 -4.07
N PRO A 270 -3.17 -9.76 -3.93
CA PRO A 270 -4.40 -9.50 -3.20
C PRO A 270 -5.51 -10.46 -3.61
N GLY A 271 -5.67 -10.72 -4.91
CA GLY A 271 -6.67 -11.66 -5.44
C GLY A 271 -6.45 -13.10 -4.99
N LEU A 272 -5.22 -13.62 -5.09
CA LEU A 272 -4.91 -15.00 -4.68
C LEU A 272 -4.98 -15.16 -3.15
N LEU A 273 -4.50 -14.17 -2.40
CA LEU A 273 -4.57 -14.17 -0.94
C LEU A 273 -6.00 -13.98 -0.45
N SER A 274 -6.82 -13.17 -1.11
CA SER A 274 -8.24 -13.03 -0.82
C SER A 274 -8.99 -14.33 -1.08
N LEU A 275 -8.69 -15.03 -2.18
CA LEU A 275 -9.23 -16.35 -2.47
C LEU A 275 -8.79 -17.36 -1.41
N GLN A 276 -7.51 -17.36 -1.03
CA GLN A 276 -6.97 -18.23 0.02
C GLN A 276 -7.63 -17.94 1.36
N PHE A 277 -7.91 -16.68 1.69
CA PHE A 277 -8.66 -16.29 2.88
C PHE A 277 -10.07 -16.88 2.88
N ILE A 278 -10.83 -16.75 1.79
CA ILE A 278 -12.18 -17.30 1.65
C ILE A 278 -12.15 -18.83 1.76
N VAL A 279 -11.25 -19.49 1.02
CA VAL A 279 -11.11 -20.96 1.03
C VAL A 279 -10.73 -21.45 2.43
N SER A 280 -9.81 -20.76 3.11
CA SER A 280 -9.39 -21.13 4.48
C SER A 280 -10.52 -20.92 5.49
N ALA A 281 -11.31 -19.84 5.36
CA ALA A 281 -12.48 -19.60 6.21
C ALA A 281 -13.54 -20.68 6.02
N VAL A 282 -13.85 -21.06 4.77
CA VAL A 282 -14.79 -22.16 4.46
C VAL A 282 -14.26 -23.51 4.99
N ALA A 283 -12.96 -23.78 4.80
CA ALA A 283 -12.32 -24.99 5.32
C ALA A 283 -12.35 -25.05 6.84
N ALA A 284 -12.15 -23.91 7.53
CA ALA A 284 -12.26 -23.84 9.00
C ALA A 284 -13.66 -24.22 9.50
N VAL A 285 -14.69 -23.65 8.84
CA VAL A 285 -16.09 -23.95 9.14
C VAL A 285 -16.41 -25.44 8.90
N ALA A 286 -16.05 -25.95 7.72
CA ALA A 286 -16.31 -27.36 7.36
C ALA A 286 -15.57 -28.31 8.26
N SER A 287 -14.29 -28.07 8.54
CA SER A 287 -13.47 -28.90 9.44
C SER A 287 -14.02 -28.91 10.86
N SER A 288 -14.45 -27.73 11.36
CA SER A 288 -15.07 -27.62 12.69
C SER A 288 -16.35 -28.44 12.78
N PHE A 289 -17.21 -28.38 11.75
CA PHE A 289 -18.46 -29.14 11.69
C PHE A 289 -18.21 -30.66 11.69
N VAL A 290 -17.34 -31.15 10.80
CA VAL A 290 -17.01 -32.60 10.70
C VAL A 290 -16.43 -33.11 12.00
N PHE A 291 -15.48 -32.34 12.57
CA PHE A 291 -14.83 -32.76 13.82
C PHE A 291 -15.79 -32.77 15.02
N LEU A 292 -16.66 -31.77 15.13
CA LEU A 292 -17.70 -31.72 16.17
C LEU A 292 -18.64 -32.97 16.07
N SER A 293 -19.07 -33.30 14.85
CA SER A 293 -19.88 -34.47 14.60
C SER A 293 -19.19 -35.78 15.08
N LEU A 294 -17.87 -35.87 14.80
CA LEU A 294 -17.04 -37.01 15.21
C LEU A 294 -16.88 -37.11 16.74
N VAL A 295 -16.56 -35.99 17.40
CA VAL A 295 -16.39 -35.94 18.86
C VAL A 295 -17.69 -36.30 19.59
N LEU A 296 -18.81 -35.73 19.12
CA LEU A 296 -20.11 -36.04 19.71
C LEU A 296 -20.52 -37.52 19.49
N SER A 297 -20.22 -38.07 18.31
CA SER A 297 -20.42 -39.48 18.03
C SER A 297 -19.62 -40.39 18.98
N GLN A 298 -18.36 -40.08 19.22
CA GLN A 298 -17.50 -40.81 20.14
C GLN A 298 -17.96 -40.73 21.61
N ARG A 299 -18.49 -39.58 22.03
CA ARG A 299 -18.99 -39.35 23.41
C ARG A 299 -20.44 -39.74 23.60
N ARG A 300 -21.10 -40.31 22.60
CA ARG A 300 -22.52 -40.66 22.66
C ARG A 300 -22.86 -41.56 23.83
N LYS A 301 -22.01 -42.54 24.13
CA LYS A 301 -22.19 -43.46 25.28
C LYS A 301 -22.10 -42.74 26.62
N GLU A 302 -21.12 -41.83 26.79
CA GLU A 302 -20.95 -41.04 28.01
C GLU A 302 -22.16 -40.13 28.25
N LEU A 303 -22.68 -39.48 27.18
CA LEU A 303 -23.86 -38.64 27.25
C LEU A 303 -25.12 -39.44 27.62
N SER A 304 -25.27 -40.65 27.09
CA SER A 304 -26.37 -41.53 27.41
C SER A 304 -26.31 -42.02 28.85
N ILE A 305 -25.13 -42.29 29.42
CA ILE A 305 -24.96 -42.64 30.83
C ILE A 305 -25.38 -41.47 31.72
N LEU A 306 -25.02 -40.24 31.41
CA LEU A 306 -25.43 -39.04 32.14
C LEU A 306 -26.97 -38.91 32.19
N GLN A 307 -27.63 -39.18 31.06
CA GLN A 307 -29.10 -39.19 31.00
C GLN A 307 -29.71 -40.36 31.83
N ALA A 308 -29.10 -41.53 31.82
CA ALA A 308 -29.55 -42.69 32.60
C ALA A 308 -29.46 -42.45 34.14
N ILE A 309 -28.50 -41.64 34.57
CA ILE A 309 -28.35 -41.21 35.99
C ILE A 309 -29.35 -40.10 36.38
N GLY A 310 -30.13 -39.54 35.39
CA GLY A 310 -31.19 -38.57 35.64
C GLY A 310 -30.92 -37.15 35.20
N ALA A 311 -29.83 -36.90 34.48
CA ALA A 311 -29.59 -35.61 33.88
C ALA A 311 -30.62 -35.30 32.76
N SER A 312 -31.24 -34.14 32.80
CA SER A 312 -32.17 -33.75 31.75
C SER A 312 -31.41 -33.47 30.41
N PRO A 313 -32.06 -33.69 29.25
CA PRO A 313 -31.46 -33.45 27.93
C PRO A 313 -30.86 -32.04 27.79
N ASN A 314 -31.52 -31.04 28.38
CA ASN A 314 -31.08 -29.68 28.35
C ASN A 314 -29.83 -29.42 29.23
N GLN A 315 -29.67 -30.14 30.33
CA GLN A 315 -28.48 -30.04 31.19
C GLN A 315 -27.27 -30.65 30.49
N VAL A 316 -27.45 -31.83 29.87
CA VAL A 316 -26.40 -32.47 29.06
C VAL A 316 -25.99 -31.59 27.90
N MET A 317 -26.96 -31.02 27.20
CA MET A 317 -26.68 -30.07 26.08
C MET A 317 -25.89 -28.86 26.54
N ARG A 318 -26.26 -28.21 27.64
CA ARG A 318 -25.53 -27.07 28.20
C ARG A 318 -24.09 -27.41 28.61
N LEU A 319 -23.89 -28.58 29.22
CA LEU A 319 -22.57 -29.03 29.62
C LEU A 319 -21.63 -29.21 28.41
N VAL A 320 -22.08 -29.91 27.38
CA VAL A 320 -21.32 -30.12 26.15
C VAL A 320 -21.06 -28.81 25.42
N LEU A 321 -22.07 -27.95 25.34
CA LEU A 321 -21.97 -26.67 24.69
C LEU A 321 -20.93 -25.78 25.39
N PHE A 322 -20.93 -25.73 26.72
CA PHE A 322 -19.99 -24.94 27.51
C PHE A 322 -18.56 -25.50 27.37
N GLU A 323 -18.36 -26.81 27.42
CA GLU A 323 -17.05 -27.44 27.26
C GLU A 323 -16.43 -27.12 25.88
N ILE A 324 -17.19 -27.34 24.79
CA ILE A 324 -16.66 -27.16 23.44
C ILE A 324 -16.50 -25.67 23.10
N LEU A 325 -17.44 -24.83 23.55
CA LEU A 325 -17.36 -23.40 23.35
C LEU A 325 -16.10 -22.78 24.03
N SER A 326 -15.83 -23.22 25.28
CA SER A 326 -14.63 -22.75 25.98
C SER A 326 -13.36 -23.11 25.25
N ILE A 327 -13.26 -24.35 24.74
CA ILE A 327 -12.11 -24.80 23.95
C ILE A 327 -12.01 -24.03 22.64
N THR A 328 -13.14 -23.79 21.97
CA THR A 328 -13.18 -23.05 20.73
C THR A 328 -12.67 -21.62 20.93
N ILE A 329 -13.14 -20.93 21.98
CA ILE A 329 -12.71 -19.56 22.28
C ILE A 329 -11.20 -19.51 22.58
N VAL A 330 -10.70 -20.41 23.43
CA VAL A 330 -9.27 -20.48 23.74
C VAL A 330 -8.45 -20.78 22.47
N SER A 331 -8.93 -21.69 21.63
CA SER A 331 -8.26 -22.03 20.36
C SER A 331 -8.28 -20.86 19.38
N MET A 332 -9.35 -20.07 19.35
CA MET A 332 -9.43 -18.86 18.53
C MET A 332 -8.41 -17.80 18.97
N ILE A 333 -8.26 -17.58 20.27
CA ILE A 333 -7.27 -16.64 20.81
C ILE A 333 -5.84 -17.11 20.46
N LEU A 334 -5.54 -18.39 20.71
CA LEU A 334 -4.23 -18.96 20.39
C LEU A 334 -3.96 -18.95 18.88
N GLY A 335 -4.97 -19.25 18.06
CA GLY A 335 -4.87 -19.18 16.60
C GLY A 335 -4.61 -17.77 16.09
N GLY A 336 -5.27 -16.76 16.68
CA GLY A 336 -5.01 -15.35 16.38
C GLY A 336 -3.58 -14.95 16.73
N ILE A 337 -3.09 -15.28 17.92
CA ILE A 337 -1.70 -14.98 18.35
C ILE A 337 -0.68 -15.65 17.42
N LEU A 338 -0.85 -16.92 17.12
CA LEU A 338 0.00 -17.64 16.16
C LEU A 338 -0.07 -17.01 14.75
N GLY A 339 -1.27 -16.66 14.32
CA GLY A 339 -1.50 -15.98 13.03
C GLY A 339 -0.72 -14.68 12.93
N VAL A 340 -0.72 -13.87 13.99
CA VAL A 340 0.10 -12.63 14.08
C VAL A 340 1.59 -12.97 13.89
N GLY A 341 2.12 -13.92 14.63
CA GLY A 341 3.53 -14.32 14.53
C GLY A 341 3.91 -14.81 13.14
N ILE A 342 3.10 -15.67 12.54
CA ILE A 342 3.30 -16.17 11.18
C ILE A 342 3.25 -15.02 10.17
N THR A 343 2.33 -14.08 10.34
CA THR A 343 2.19 -12.92 9.45
C THR A 343 3.47 -12.06 9.40
N TYR A 344 4.09 -11.78 10.55
CA TYR A 344 5.36 -11.03 10.60
C TYR A 344 6.48 -11.78 9.88
N ILE A 345 6.63 -13.08 10.15
CA ILE A 345 7.67 -13.90 9.49
C ILE A 345 7.48 -13.92 7.97
N PHE A 346 6.26 -14.07 7.49
CA PHE A 346 5.97 -14.05 6.05
C PHE A 346 6.20 -12.67 5.44
N ASN A 347 5.86 -11.60 6.13
CA ASN A 347 6.09 -10.24 5.64
C ASN A 347 7.58 -9.94 5.47
N ASP A 348 8.41 -10.31 6.45
CA ASP A 348 9.85 -10.16 6.36
C ASP A 348 10.45 -11.01 5.23
N MET A 349 9.93 -12.22 5.04
CA MET A 349 10.33 -13.08 3.93
C MET A 349 9.99 -12.44 2.57
N PHE A 350 8.80 -11.84 2.40
CA PHE A 350 8.44 -11.14 1.17
C PHE A 350 9.33 -9.91 0.91
N ASN A 351 9.68 -9.16 1.95
CA ASN A 351 10.61 -8.03 1.83
C ASN A 351 12.01 -8.50 1.38
N ILE A 352 12.53 -9.60 1.93
CA ILE A 352 13.82 -10.18 1.53
C ILE A 352 13.75 -10.69 0.09
N PHE A 353 12.69 -11.36 -0.32
CA PHE A 353 12.54 -11.82 -1.71
C PHE A 353 12.46 -10.64 -2.69
N GLY A 354 11.83 -9.53 -2.31
CA GLY A 354 11.83 -8.30 -3.10
C GLY A 354 13.26 -7.82 -3.39
N ILE A 355 14.08 -7.68 -2.35
CA ILE A 355 15.49 -7.27 -2.47
C ILE A 355 16.30 -8.24 -3.34
N ILE A 356 16.12 -9.56 -3.14
CA ILE A 356 16.83 -10.57 -3.94
C ILE A 356 16.42 -10.47 -5.42
N PHE A 357 15.14 -10.28 -5.72
CA PHE A 357 14.65 -10.17 -7.08
C PHE A 357 15.19 -8.92 -7.78
N GLN A 358 15.30 -7.81 -7.07
CA GLN A 358 15.95 -6.59 -7.55
C GLN A 358 17.42 -6.84 -7.91
N ALA A 359 18.15 -7.57 -7.07
CA ALA A 359 19.55 -7.92 -7.33
C ALA A 359 19.74 -8.75 -8.61
N PHE A 360 18.71 -9.45 -9.09
CA PHE A 360 18.69 -10.18 -10.36
C PHE A 360 18.13 -9.37 -11.54
N GLY A 361 17.98 -8.05 -11.40
CA GLY A 361 17.54 -7.15 -12.48
C GLY A 361 16.02 -7.14 -12.72
N GLY A 362 15.23 -7.66 -11.77
CA GLY A 362 13.78 -7.50 -11.78
C GLY A 362 13.38 -6.10 -11.33
N SER A 363 12.33 -5.54 -11.94
CA SER A 363 11.68 -4.34 -11.39
C SER A 363 10.96 -4.73 -10.11
N THR A 364 11.38 -4.18 -8.98
CA THR A 364 10.67 -4.38 -7.72
C THR A 364 10.04 -3.07 -7.28
N ASN A 365 8.92 -3.19 -6.61
CA ASN A 365 8.40 -2.07 -5.84
C ASN A 365 9.39 -1.77 -4.71
N GLU A 366 9.96 -0.61 -4.71
CA GLU A 366 10.85 -0.12 -3.64
C GLU A 366 10.08 0.17 -2.35
N ILE A 367 8.75 0.15 -2.44
CA ILE A 367 7.85 0.37 -1.32
C ILE A 367 7.89 -0.85 -0.39
N ARG A 368 8.32 -0.64 0.83
CA ARG A 368 8.28 -1.68 1.88
C ARG A 368 6.83 -2.00 2.23
N ARG A 369 6.56 -3.29 2.37
CA ARG A 369 5.25 -3.79 2.80
C ARG A 369 5.03 -3.45 4.27
N GLU A 370 4.17 -2.50 4.54
CA GLU A 370 3.68 -2.19 5.89
C GLU A 370 2.44 -3.03 6.17
N LEU A 371 2.44 -3.75 7.32
CA LEU A 371 1.33 -4.65 7.66
C LEU A 371 0.06 -3.86 7.97
N VAL A 372 -0.99 -4.15 7.21
CA VAL A 372 -2.33 -3.62 7.45
C VAL A 372 -3.16 -4.68 8.19
N TRP A 373 -3.68 -4.30 9.35
CA TRP A 373 -4.47 -5.18 10.20
C TRP A 373 -5.97 -4.94 9.98
N PRO A 374 -6.67 -5.79 9.20
CA PRO A 374 -8.11 -5.70 8.98
C PRO A 374 -8.88 -6.25 10.20
N ILE A 375 -8.82 -5.53 11.33
CA ILE A 375 -9.35 -6.01 12.62
C ILE A 375 -10.84 -6.31 12.52
N ILE A 376 -11.61 -5.47 11.82
CA ILE A 376 -13.06 -5.63 11.68
C ILE A 376 -13.40 -6.91 10.91
N GLU A 377 -12.67 -7.20 9.84
CA GLU A 377 -12.85 -8.38 9.00
C GLU A 377 -12.45 -9.66 9.77
N LEU A 378 -11.36 -9.61 10.51
CA LEU A 378 -10.93 -10.72 11.38
C LEU A 378 -11.96 -11.03 12.46
N ILE A 379 -12.55 -9.99 13.09
CA ILE A 379 -13.64 -10.16 14.06
C ILE A 379 -14.87 -10.77 13.39
N LYS A 380 -15.28 -10.30 12.21
CA LYS A 380 -16.41 -10.86 11.46
C LYS A 380 -16.21 -12.36 11.20
N VAL A 381 -15.02 -12.75 10.72
CA VAL A 381 -14.70 -14.15 10.46
C VAL A 381 -14.71 -14.96 11.74
N GLY A 382 -14.12 -14.44 12.82
CA GLY A 382 -14.17 -15.08 14.14
C GLY A 382 -15.61 -15.33 14.61
N LEU A 383 -16.50 -14.34 14.46
CA LEU A 383 -17.92 -14.47 14.79
C LEU A 383 -18.66 -15.50 13.91
N VAL A 384 -18.35 -15.55 12.61
CA VAL A 384 -18.92 -16.54 11.69
C VAL A 384 -18.49 -17.95 12.09
N VAL A 385 -17.22 -18.17 12.38
CA VAL A 385 -16.70 -19.47 12.85
C VAL A 385 -17.36 -19.86 14.18
N LEU A 386 -17.42 -18.94 15.14
CA LEU A 386 -18.05 -19.18 16.44
C LEU A 386 -19.54 -19.53 16.29
N SER A 387 -20.28 -18.76 15.50
CA SER A 387 -21.71 -18.98 15.23
C SER A 387 -21.95 -20.35 14.59
N THR A 388 -21.11 -20.72 13.63
CA THR A 388 -21.19 -22.02 12.95
C THR A 388 -20.94 -23.17 13.90
N VAL A 389 -19.93 -23.03 14.78
CA VAL A 389 -19.65 -24.04 15.83
C VAL A 389 -20.84 -24.17 16.77
N VAL A 390 -21.45 -23.09 17.23
CA VAL A 390 -22.65 -23.12 18.10
C VAL A 390 -23.83 -23.76 17.40
N ILE A 391 -24.11 -23.42 16.17
CA ILE A 391 -25.20 -24.00 15.37
C ILE A 391 -24.95 -25.48 15.13
N ALA A 392 -23.75 -25.86 14.73
CA ALA A 392 -23.37 -27.26 14.52
C ALA A 392 -23.52 -28.10 15.79
N LEU A 393 -23.05 -27.54 16.92
CA LEU A 393 -23.22 -28.15 18.24
C LEU A 393 -24.70 -28.36 18.60
N PHE A 394 -25.52 -27.34 18.42
CA PHE A 394 -26.95 -27.42 18.74
C PHE A 394 -27.63 -28.54 17.97
N PHE A 395 -27.43 -28.61 16.63
CA PHE A 395 -28.05 -29.61 15.79
C PHE A 395 -27.50 -31.04 16.06
N THR A 396 -26.20 -31.21 16.19
CA THR A 396 -25.58 -32.50 16.40
C THR A 396 -25.88 -33.04 17.80
N THR A 397 -25.87 -32.22 18.84
CA THR A 397 -26.21 -32.62 20.21
C THR A 397 -27.69 -32.97 20.31
N ARG A 398 -28.59 -32.18 19.68
CA ARG A 398 -30.01 -32.50 19.64
C ARG A 398 -30.27 -33.85 18.95
N LYS A 399 -29.57 -34.17 17.86
CA LYS A 399 -29.67 -35.46 17.17
C LYS A 399 -29.10 -36.61 18.00
N ALA A 400 -27.99 -36.37 18.73
CA ALA A 400 -27.39 -37.40 19.60
C ALA A 400 -28.26 -37.72 20.82
N ILE A 401 -28.90 -36.72 21.41
CA ILE A 401 -29.79 -36.87 22.60
C ILE A 401 -31.14 -37.48 22.22
N GLY A 402 -31.65 -37.24 21.00
CA GLY A 402 -32.92 -37.75 20.50
C GLY A 402 -32.85 -39.24 20.04
N ALA A 403 -31.69 -39.86 20.06
CA ALA A 403 -31.55 -41.27 19.75
C ALA A 403 -32.01 -42.14 20.93
N ASP A 404 -32.66 -43.28 20.65
CA ASP A 404 -33.20 -44.16 21.65
C ASP A 404 -32.13 -44.66 22.61
N LEU A 405 -32.28 -44.37 23.91
CA LEU A 405 -31.33 -44.70 24.97
C LEU A 405 -31.07 -46.21 25.02
N ALA A 406 -32.08 -47.03 24.71
CA ALA A 406 -32.00 -48.47 24.73
C ALA A 406 -31.08 -49.04 23.64
N THR A 407 -31.10 -48.48 22.44
CA THR A 407 -30.24 -48.89 21.31
C THR A 407 -28.79 -48.47 21.53
N VAL A 408 -28.55 -47.30 22.11
CA VAL A 408 -27.18 -46.80 22.38
C VAL A 408 -26.49 -47.58 23.49
N LEU A 409 -27.24 -48.00 24.53
CA LEU A 409 -26.70 -48.78 25.64
C LEU A 409 -26.46 -50.25 25.28
N LYS A 410 -27.22 -50.83 24.34
CA LYS A 410 -27.01 -52.16 23.83
C LYS A 410 -25.81 -52.34 22.90
N GLY A 411 -25.24 -51.24 22.40
CA GLY A 411 -24.06 -51.31 21.56
C GLY A 411 -24.30 -51.68 20.09
N GLU A 412 -25.55 -51.60 19.61
CA GLU A 412 -25.97 -51.81 18.22
C GLU A 412 -25.93 -50.51 17.42
#